data_7f5b7f25ec230e5acd750262db52cf9a
#
_entry.id   7f5b7f25ec230e5acd750262db52cf9a
#
_cell.length_a   1.000
_cell.length_b   1.000
_cell.length_c   1.000
_cell.angle_alpha   90.00
_cell.angle_beta   90.00
_cell.angle_gamma   90.00
#
_symmetry.space_group_name_H-M   'P 1'
#
loop_
_entity.id
_entity.type
_entity.pdbx_description
1 polymer ?
#
loop_
_entity_poly.entity_id
_entity_poly.type
_entity_poly.pdbx_seq_one_letter_code
_entity_poly.pdbx_strand_id
1 'polypeptide(L)'
;MVHKIDRSLQIKDRDVYDLILVIPPGKVSTYGDIANALGHPKAARLIGNILKKNPNPIHVPCHRIVKSNGKLGGYMYGKQMKKELLETEGIRFHDCDNLRDFDKCRIGFNMWDA
;
A
#
# COMPACT_ATOMS: atom_id res chain seq x y z
N MET A 1 9.13 -29.92 4.84
CA MET A 1 9.21 -29.06 6.01
C MET A 1 7.99 -28.18 6.12
N VAL A 2 7.34 -28.34 7.20
CA VAL A 2 6.05 -27.68 7.42
C VAL A 2 6.17 -26.17 7.41
N HIS A 3 7.21 -25.65 7.99
CA HIS A 3 7.37 -24.21 8.13
C HIS A 3 7.44 -23.47 6.78
N LYS A 4 7.78 -24.17 5.71
CA LYS A 4 7.81 -23.52 4.40
C LYS A 4 6.42 -23.18 3.89
N ILE A 5 5.45 -23.95 4.33
CA ILE A 5 4.09 -23.82 3.84
C ILE A 5 3.43 -22.58 4.40
N ASP A 6 3.82 -22.22 5.60
CA ASP A 6 3.13 -21.18 6.35
C ASP A 6 3.87 -19.85 6.34
N ARG A 7 4.73 -19.62 5.35
CA ARG A 7 5.51 -18.39 5.33
C ARG A 7 4.62 -17.15 5.26
N SER A 8 3.52 -17.23 4.53
CA SER A 8 2.60 -16.10 4.46
C SER A 8 1.98 -15.80 5.81
N LEU A 9 1.90 -16.79 6.69
CA LEU A 9 1.38 -16.58 8.04
C LEU A 9 2.36 -15.85 8.94
N GLN A 10 3.61 -15.70 8.50
CA GLN A 10 4.63 -14.99 9.25
C GLN A 10 4.56 -13.48 9.04
N ILE A 11 3.77 -13.03 8.08
CA ILE A 11 3.57 -11.60 7.87
C ILE A 11 2.66 -11.10 8.99
N LYS A 12 3.19 -10.22 9.80
CA LYS A 12 2.43 -9.62 10.90
C LYS A 12 1.90 -8.27 10.46
N ASP A 13 0.79 -7.87 11.05
CA ASP A 13 0.20 -6.57 10.77
C ASP A 13 1.23 -5.46 10.96
N ARG A 14 2.02 -5.55 12.01
CA ARG A 14 3.06 -4.57 12.30
C ARG A 14 4.08 -4.44 11.16
N ASP A 15 4.48 -5.56 10.54
CA ASP A 15 5.45 -5.52 9.46
C ASP A 15 4.93 -4.70 8.29
N VAL A 16 3.66 -4.84 8.00
CA VAL A 16 3.00 -4.08 6.94
C VAL A 16 2.93 -2.60 7.31
N TYR A 17 2.48 -2.32 8.52
CA TYR A 17 2.31 -0.92 8.97
C TYR A 17 3.65 -0.19 9.02
N ASP A 18 4.72 -0.87 9.44
CA ASP A 18 6.04 -0.25 9.50
C ASP A 18 6.51 0.21 8.11
N LEU A 19 6.24 -0.60 7.08
CA LEU A 19 6.59 -0.19 5.71
C LEU A 19 5.76 0.99 5.24
N ILE A 20 4.47 0.99 5.57
CA ILE A 20 3.58 2.05 5.15
C ILE A 20 3.96 3.38 5.80
N LEU A 21 4.40 3.34 7.05
CA LEU A 21 4.77 4.54 7.79
C LEU A 21 5.88 5.34 7.13
N VAL A 22 6.73 4.70 6.34
CA VAL A 22 7.83 5.41 5.70
C VAL A 22 7.48 6.00 4.34
N ILE A 23 6.27 5.79 3.84
CA ILE A 23 5.83 6.38 2.58
C ILE A 23 5.46 7.84 2.83
N PRO A 24 6.17 8.80 2.23
CA PRO A 24 5.90 10.21 2.50
C PRO A 24 4.65 10.71 1.75
N PRO A 25 4.08 11.83 2.20
CA PRO A 25 3.02 12.48 1.43
C PRO A 25 3.47 12.79 0.01
N GLY A 26 2.60 12.60 -0.95
CA GLY A 26 2.92 12.81 -2.36
C GLY A 26 3.48 11.59 -3.05
N LYS A 27 3.67 10.50 -2.31
CA LYS A 27 4.14 9.24 -2.87
C LYS A 27 3.15 8.14 -2.52
N VAL A 28 3.14 7.11 -3.36
CA VAL A 28 2.30 5.93 -3.14
C VAL A 28 3.12 4.66 -3.35
N SER A 29 2.62 3.57 -2.81
CA SER A 29 3.16 2.26 -3.11
C SER A 29 1.99 1.34 -3.45
N THR A 30 2.25 0.08 -3.71
CA THR A 30 1.19 -0.84 -4.10
C THR A 30 1.13 -2.02 -3.15
N TYR A 31 -0.02 -2.69 -3.14
CA TYR A 31 -0.17 -3.93 -2.36
C TYR A 31 0.92 -4.93 -2.74
N GLY A 32 1.23 -5.03 -4.02
CA GLY A 32 2.27 -5.94 -4.50
C GLY A 32 3.66 -5.51 -4.06
N ASP A 33 3.94 -4.21 -4.05
CA ASP A 33 5.25 -3.71 -3.59
C ASP A 33 5.47 -4.04 -2.12
N ILE A 34 4.45 -3.88 -1.28
CA ILE A 34 4.54 -4.23 0.13
C ILE A 34 4.78 -5.73 0.27
N ALA A 35 3.99 -6.54 -0.41
CA ALA A 35 4.12 -7.99 -0.36
C ALA A 35 5.52 -8.44 -0.78
N ASN A 36 6.00 -7.85 -1.86
CA ASN A 36 7.32 -8.17 -2.39
C ASN A 36 8.43 -7.79 -1.41
N ALA A 37 8.30 -6.63 -0.79
CA ALA A 37 9.28 -6.16 0.19
C ALA A 37 9.36 -7.08 1.40
N LEU A 38 8.25 -7.72 1.74
CA LEU A 38 8.20 -8.66 2.87
C LEU A 38 8.60 -10.09 2.47
N GLY A 39 9.02 -10.30 1.21
CA GLY A 39 9.47 -11.59 0.75
C GLY A 39 8.36 -12.54 0.32
N HIS A 40 7.14 -12.03 0.14
CA HIS A 40 5.99 -12.84 -0.22
C HIS A 40 5.23 -12.20 -1.38
N PRO A 41 5.79 -12.23 -2.59
CA PRO A 41 5.25 -11.46 -3.73
C PRO A 41 3.83 -11.82 -4.13
N LYS A 42 3.34 -12.97 -3.69
CA LYS A 42 1.96 -13.38 -4.01
C LYS A 42 0.97 -13.02 -2.91
N ALA A 43 1.39 -12.29 -1.91
CA ALA A 43 0.57 -12.01 -0.72
C ALA A 43 -0.17 -10.67 -0.78
N ALA A 44 -0.35 -10.09 -1.96
CA ALA A 44 -1.00 -8.78 -2.09
C ALA A 44 -2.40 -8.77 -1.47
N ARG A 45 -3.16 -9.87 -1.62
CA ARG A 45 -4.49 -9.96 -1.02
C ARG A 45 -4.44 -9.93 0.49
N LEU A 46 -3.45 -10.63 1.07
CA LEU A 46 -3.25 -10.61 2.51
C LEU A 46 -2.94 -9.21 2.99
N ILE A 47 -2.09 -8.50 2.24
CA ILE A 47 -1.79 -7.10 2.58
C ILE A 47 -3.07 -6.28 2.60
N GLY A 48 -3.91 -6.43 1.58
CA GLY A 48 -5.17 -5.71 1.54
C GLY A 48 -6.06 -6.01 2.74
N ASN A 49 -6.11 -7.26 3.16
CA ASN A 49 -6.90 -7.65 4.33
C ASN A 49 -6.35 -7.05 5.61
N ILE A 50 -5.03 -6.97 5.73
CA ILE A 50 -4.39 -6.35 6.89
C ILE A 50 -4.73 -4.87 6.95
N LEU A 51 -4.71 -4.19 5.80
CA LEU A 51 -5.00 -2.76 5.76
C LEU A 51 -6.44 -2.45 6.15
N LYS A 52 -7.37 -3.37 5.87
CA LYS A 52 -8.76 -3.18 6.28
C LYS A 52 -8.92 -3.15 7.79
N LYS A 53 -7.97 -3.71 8.53
CA LYS A 53 -8.00 -3.78 9.98
C LYS A 53 -7.15 -2.71 10.64
N ASN A 54 -6.60 -1.80 9.87
CA ASN A 54 -5.72 -0.76 10.39
C ASN A 54 -6.46 0.03 11.49
N PRO A 55 -5.98 -0.02 12.72
CA PRO A 55 -6.69 0.65 13.83
C PRO A 55 -6.48 2.15 13.85
N ASN A 56 -5.54 2.66 13.05
CA ASN A 56 -5.20 4.07 13.08
C ASN A 56 -4.87 4.56 11.67
N PRO A 57 -5.88 4.66 10.80
CA PRO A 57 -5.66 4.84 9.36
C PRO A 57 -5.05 6.17 8.94
N ILE A 58 -5.06 7.18 9.80
CA ILE A 58 -4.40 8.44 9.47
C ILE A 58 -2.93 8.38 9.87
N HIS A 59 -2.65 7.88 11.05
CA HIS A 59 -1.27 7.74 11.53
C HIS A 59 -0.51 6.73 10.68
N VAL A 60 -1.12 5.57 10.40
CA VAL A 60 -0.57 4.60 9.45
C VAL A 60 -1.26 4.89 8.12
N PRO A 61 -0.60 5.57 7.18
CA PRO A 61 -1.27 6.13 6.01
C PRO A 61 -1.59 5.09 4.94
N CYS A 62 -2.49 4.18 5.25
CA CYS A 62 -2.86 3.12 4.33
C CYS A 62 -3.53 3.64 3.06
N HIS A 63 -3.99 4.91 3.06
CA HIS A 63 -4.50 5.53 1.85
C HIS A 63 -3.43 5.69 0.76
N ARG A 64 -2.14 5.59 1.13
CA ARG A 64 -1.04 5.70 0.18
C ARG A 64 -0.72 4.38 -0.51
N ILE A 65 -1.52 3.35 -0.29
CA ILE A 65 -1.37 2.06 -0.97
C ILE A 65 -2.44 1.95 -2.04
N VAL A 66 -2.01 1.74 -3.28
CA VAL A 66 -2.90 1.66 -4.44
C VAL A 66 -2.61 0.36 -5.19
N LYS A 67 -3.40 0.13 -6.25
CA LYS A 67 -3.23 -1.09 -7.05
C LYS A 67 -2.05 -0.92 -8.00
N SER A 68 -1.43 -2.05 -8.35
CA SER A 68 -0.23 -2.03 -9.19
C SER A 68 -0.50 -1.54 -10.62
N ASN A 69 -1.75 -1.47 -11.02
CA ASN A 69 -2.12 -0.93 -12.33
C ASN A 69 -2.40 0.57 -12.29
N GLY A 70 -2.10 1.24 -11.17
CA GLY A 70 -2.32 2.69 -11.04
C GLY A 70 -3.74 3.08 -10.66
N LYS A 71 -4.59 2.11 -10.38
CA LYS A 71 -5.94 2.41 -9.91
C LYS A 71 -5.96 2.58 -8.41
N LEU A 72 -6.93 3.35 -7.94
CA LEU A 72 -7.02 3.78 -6.55
C LEU A 72 -7.12 2.61 -5.55
N GLY A 73 -7.94 1.60 -5.86
CA GLY A 73 -8.19 0.51 -4.93
C GLY A 73 -9.14 0.93 -3.81
N GLY A 74 -9.41 -0.01 -2.91
CA GLY A 74 -10.32 0.22 -1.81
C GLY A 74 -9.72 0.98 -0.64
N TYR A 75 -10.57 1.40 0.26
CA TYR A 75 -10.18 2.10 1.48
C TYR A 75 -11.29 1.93 2.51
N MET A 76 -10.91 1.81 3.79
CA MET A 76 -11.89 1.56 4.84
C MET A 76 -12.92 2.67 4.99
N TYR A 77 -12.58 3.90 4.63
CA TYR A 77 -13.50 5.03 4.67
C TYR A 77 -14.03 5.39 3.30
N GLY A 78 -13.88 4.50 2.31
CA GLY A 78 -14.42 4.68 0.98
C GLY A 78 -13.42 5.29 0.01
N LYS A 79 -13.61 4.99 -1.27
CA LYS A 79 -12.69 5.44 -2.32
C LYS A 79 -12.65 6.96 -2.46
N GLN A 80 -13.77 7.62 -2.25
CA GLN A 80 -13.82 9.07 -2.36
C GLN A 80 -12.90 9.72 -1.33
N MET A 81 -12.96 9.25 -0.10
CA MET A 81 -12.09 9.78 0.96
C MET A 81 -10.63 9.50 0.63
N LYS A 82 -10.32 8.31 0.13
CA LYS A 82 -8.96 7.95 -0.25
C LYS A 82 -8.42 8.91 -1.31
N LYS A 83 -9.23 9.18 -2.33
CA LYS A 83 -8.86 10.10 -3.40
C LYS A 83 -8.61 11.50 -2.86
N GLU A 84 -9.50 11.99 -2.00
CA GLU A 84 -9.35 13.31 -1.41
C GLU A 84 -8.09 13.45 -0.58
N LEU A 85 -7.77 12.43 0.21
CA LEU A 85 -6.55 12.43 0.99
C LEU A 85 -5.32 12.48 0.09
N LEU A 86 -5.30 11.69 -0.97
CA LEU A 86 -4.18 11.68 -1.91
C LEU A 86 -4.07 13.00 -2.64
N GLU A 87 -5.20 13.59 -3.05
CA GLU A 87 -5.18 14.88 -3.72
C GLU A 87 -4.64 15.98 -2.81
N THR A 88 -4.99 15.92 -1.54
CA THR A 88 -4.45 16.85 -0.55
C THR A 88 -2.92 16.75 -0.47
N GLU A 89 -2.39 15.58 -0.74
CA GLU A 89 -0.96 15.34 -0.71
C GLU A 89 -0.27 15.60 -2.05
N GLY A 90 -1.01 16.08 -3.05
CA GLY A 90 -0.43 16.44 -4.33
C GLY A 90 -0.55 15.38 -5.42
N ILE A 91 -1.18 14.27 -5.15
CA ILE A 91 -1.42 13.24 -6.16
C ILE A 91 -2.54 13.70 -7.08
N ARG A 92 -2.35 13.55 -8.39
CA ARG A 92 -3.35 13.94 -9.36
C ARG A 92 -3.97 12.72 -10.02
N PHE A 93 -5.17 12.87 -10.52
CA PHE A 93 -5.95 11.78 -11.09
C PHE A 93 -6.42 12.14 -12.50
N HIS A 94 -6.52 11.12 -13.36
CA HIS A 94 -7.16 11.28 -14.69
C HIS A 94 -8.67 11.32 -14.54
N ASP A 95 -9.20 10.50 -13.62
CA ASP A 95 -10.62 10.36 -13.37
C ASP A 95 -10.80 9.91 -11.92
N CYS A 96 -11.95 9.33 -11.60
CA CYS A 96 -12.24 8.96 -10.20
C CYS A 96 -11.41 7.77 -9.70
N ASP A 97 -10.68 7.08 -10.56
CA ASP A 97 -10.03 5.83 -10.17
C ASP A 97 -8.57 5.72 -10.60
N ASN A 98 -8.12 6.49 -11.58
CA ASN A 98 -6.78 6.32 -12.16
C ASN A 98 -5.86 7.47 -11.77
N LEU A 99 -4.73 7.13 -11.15
CA LEU A 99 -3.71 8.12 -10.80
C LEU A 99 -2.99 8.61 -12.04
N ARG A 100 -2.71 9.91 -12.09
CA ARG A 100 -1.84 10.49 -13.10
C ARG A 100 -0.39 10.35 -12.63
N ASP A 101 0.50 10.20 -13.61
CA ASP A 101 1.94 10.13 -13.32
C ASP A 101 2.26 9.07 -12.27
N PHE A 102 1.57 7.95 -12.34
CA PHE A 102 1.71 6.87 -11.35
C PHE A 102 3.17 6.46 -11.20
N ASP A 103 3.89 6.31 -12.32
CA ASP A 103 5.28 5.87 -12.26
C ASP A 103 6.18 6.85 -11.53
N LYS A 104 5.82 8.13 -11.54
CA LYS A 104 6.61 9.16 -10.88
C LYS A 104 6.36 9.24 -9.39
N CYS A 105 5.14 8.93 -8.96
CA CYS A 105 4.82 9.00 -7.53
C CYS A 105 4.92 7.66 -6.81
N ARG A 106 5.07 6.57 -7.57
CA ARG A 106 5.22 5.25 -6.98
C ARG A 106 6.63 5.07 -6.44
N ILE A 107 6.72 4.55 -5.22
CA ILE A 107 8.01 4.15 -4.65
C ILE A 107 8.01 2.66 -4.40
N GLY A 108 9.17 2.04 -4.57
CA GLY A 108 9.41 0.67 -4.18
C GLY A 108 10.28 0.64 -2.95
N PHE A 109 10.31 -0.49 -2.30
CA PHE A 109 11.05 -0.64 -1.05
C PHE A 109 12.46 -1.18 -1.26
N ASN A 110 12.77 -1.62 -2.48
CA ASN A 110 14.09 -2.16 -2.78
C ASN A 110 15.20 -1.13 -2.63
N MET A 111 14.88 0.13 -2.92
CA MET A 111 15.88 1.18 -2.86
C MET A 111 16.38 1.44 -1.45
N TRP A 112 15.67 0.97 -0.45
CA TRP A 112 16.08 1.14 0.93
C TRP A 112 17.03 0.06 1.39
N ASP A 113 17.15 -0.99 0.62
CA ASP A 113 18.08 -2.07 0.92
C ASP A 113 19.49 -1.79 0.40
N ALA A 114 19.60 -0.78 -0.43
CA ALA A 114 20.86 -0.47 -1.10
C ALA A 114 21.91 0.13 -0.16
#